data_e1bf2da0f5b85a3f6ff5fd53109f569c
#
_entry.id   e1bf2da0f5b85a3f6ff5fd53109f569c
#
_cell.length_a   1.000
_cell.length_b   1.000
_cell.length_c   1.000
_cell.angle_alpha   90.00
_cell.angle_beta   90.00
_cell.angle_gamma   90.00
#
_symmetry.space_group_name_H-M   'P 1'
#
loop_
_entity.id
_entity.type
_entity.pdbx_description
1 polymer ?
#
loop_
_entity_poly.entity_id
_entity_poly.type
_entity_poly.pdbx_seq_one_letter_code
_entity_poly.pdbx_strand_id
1 'polypeptide(L)'
;MPGVLFPRAEPAIALMLYIPPLGRDSGFKVHDIKCLIMSRGRIETGVQVVDDRLNGGVPTGSLVAIVAPPQTQSELLLYRATAQRDGFYLSTLRNEANVKRAFDRSDADLGNPMVAYAEPGIPFEEIGDVLGRSGTETNIVVDTTNTLERRDPDQYQAFLNKLHTYVRRTAGIAYLHCHRTASEPAGREVTLGMADIVFELERVVDGSEIETRLLVSKFRGGTALTEPIKLELTDSIRVDTSRDLA
;
A
#
# COMPACT_ATOMS: atom_id res chain seq x y z
N MET A 1 -33.70 40.19 1.19
CA MET A 1 -33.15 38.86 0.90
C MET A 1 -32.18 38.49 2.01
N PRO A 2 -32.48 37.51 2.88
CA PRO A 2 -31.59 37.16 4.01
C PRO A 2 -30.46 36.28 3.54
N GLY A 3 -29.23 36.64 3.98
CA GLY A 3 -28.00 35.91 3.71
C GLY A 3 -27.96 34.59 4.45
N VAL A 4 -27.54 33.54 3.76
CA VAL A 4 -27.30 32.22 4.30
C VAL A 4 -25.97 32.23 5.06
N LEU A 5 -26.04 32.08 6.36
CA LEU A 5 -24.90 31.96 7.25
C LEU A 5 -24.38 30.50 7.19
N PHE A 6 -23.18 30.28 6.66
CA PHE A 6 -22.52 28.99 6.77
C PHE A 6 -21.92 28.83 8.18
N PRO A 7 -22.09 27.69 8.84
CA PRO A 7 -21.44 27.47 10.14
C PRO A 7 -19.92 27.36 9.96
N ARG A 8 -19.21 28.11 10.81
CA ARG A 8 -17.74 28.01 10.95
C ARG A 8 -17.38 26.61 11.45
N ALA A 9 -16.48 25.95 10.74
CA ALA A 9 -15.84 24.74 11.23
C ALA A 9 -15.06 25.05 12.52
N GLU A 10 -15.39 24.34 13.58
CA GLU A 10 -14.61 24.37 14.83
C GLU A 10 -13.23 23.74 14.61
N PRO A 11 -12.18 24.23 15.27
CA PRO A 11 -10.85 23.65 15.16
C PRO A 11 -10.81 22.29 15.85
N ALA A 12 -10.30 21.30 15.11
CA ALA A 12 -10.06 19.96 15.61
C ALA A 12 -9.28 19.99 16.92
N ILE A 13 -9.87 19.40 17.95
CA ILE A 13 -9.32 19.24 19.29
C ILE A 13 -8.02 18.47 19.18
N ALA A 14 -6.92 19.11 19.59
CA ALA A 14 -5.63 18.45 19.77
C ALA A 14 -5.80 17.35 20.82
N LEU A 15 -5.79 16.11 20.40
CA LEU A 15 -5.74 14.96 21.30
C LEU A 15 -4.33 14.92 21.92
N MET A 16 -4.21 15.63 23.06
CA MET A 16 -3.02 15.62 23.90
C MET A 16 -2.91 14.21 24.49
N LEU A 17 -1.90 13.46 24.06
CA LEU A 17 -1.56 12.16 24.65
C LEU A 17 -1.35 12.34 26.15
N TYR A 18 -2.36 11.96 26.94
CA TYR A 18 -2.22 11.82 28.37
C TYR A 18 -1.34 10.60 28.65
N ILE A 19 -0.07 10.83 28.94
CA ILE A 19 0.83 9.82 29.50
C ILE A 19 0.66 9.89 31.02
N PRO A 20 0.04 8.90 31.67
CA PRO A 20 -0.04 8.90 33.13
C PRO A 20 1.38 8.77 33.72
N PRO A 21 1.67 9.42 34.88
CA PRO A 21 2.98 9.31 35.51
C PRO A 21 3.24 7.85 35.90
N LEU A 22 4.31 7.27 35.37
CA LEU A 22 4.76 5.92 35.69
C LEU A 22 5.21 5.88 37.16
N GLY A 23 4.44 5.14 37.97
CA GLY A 23 4.85 4.78 39.33
C GLY A 23 6.14 3.94 39.29
N ARG A 24 7.00 4.11 40.29
CA ARG A 24 8.37 3.60 40.38
C ARG A 24 8.52 2.07 40.51
N ASP A 25 7.46 1.28 40.39
CA ASP A 25 7.52 -0.18 40.63
C ASP A 25 6.67 -1.00 39.63
N SER A 26 6.82 -0.77 38.34
CA SER A 26 6.32 -1.72 37.34
C SER A 26 7.50 -2.27 36.54
N GLY A 27 7.77 -3.58 36.70
CA GLY A 27 8.86 -4.32 36.04
C GLY A 27 8.72 -4.42 34.51
N PHE A 28 8.15 -3.41 33.86
CA PHE A 28 8.05 -3.31 32.39
C PHE A 28 9.42 -2.92 31.84
N LYS A 29 10.03 -3.85 31.11
CA LYS A 29 11.30 -3.59 30.42
C LYS A 29 11.04 -2.73 29.19
N VAL A 30 11.97 -1.83 28.86
CA VAL A 30 11.94 -1.00 27.63
C VAL A 30 11.70 -1.84 26.37
N HIS A 31 12.11 -3.12 26.39
CA HIS A 31 11.87 -4.08 25.32
C HIS A 31 10.37 -4.40 25.14
N ASP A 32 9.61 -4.49 26.22
CA ASP A 32 8.15 -4.80 26.19
C ASP A 32 7.35 -3.61 25.64
N ILE A 33 7.77 -2.38 25.97
CA ILE A 33 7.16 -1.16 25.41
C ILE A 33 7.45 -1.05 23.90
N LYS A 34 8.67 -1.39 23.48
CA LYS A 34 9.05 -1.38 22.07
C LYS A 34 8.28 -2.44 21.27
N CYS A 35 8.06 -3.62 21.84
CA CYS A 35 7.24 -4.68 21.25
C CYS A 35 5.77 -4.27 21.18
N LEU A 36 5.23 -3.64 22.22
CA LEU A 36 3.83 -3.17 22.28
C LEU A 36 3.56 -2.01 21.30
N ILE A 37 4.54 -1.11 21.10
CA ILE A 37 4.46 -0.02 20.13
C ILE A 37 4.60 -0.57 18.70
N MET A 38 5.44 -1.57 18.48
CA MET A 38 5.62 -2.19 17.17
C MET A 38 4.42 -3.06 16.75
N SER A 39 3.67 -3.66 17.69
CA SER A 39 2.49 -4.46 17.38
C SER A 39 1.22 -3.62 17.14
N ARG A 40 1.17 -2.36 17.62
CA ARG A 40 0.00 -1.47 17.47
C ARG A 40 -0.08 -0.73 16.13
N GLY A 41 0.91 -0.90 15.25
CA GLY A 41 0.99 -0.16 14.00
C GLY A 41 1.25 -1.02 12.78
N ARG A 42 0.79 -2.28 12.75
CA ARG A 42 0.86 -3.13 11.54
C ARG A 42 -0.53 -3.44 11.03
N ILE A 43 -0.63 -3.59 9.72
CA ILE A 43 -1.87 -3.92 9.03
C ILE A 43 -1.57 -5.11 8.14
N GLU A 44 -2.44 -6.09 8.20
CA GLU A 44 -2.37 -7.26 7.34
C GLU A 44 -2.46 -6.85 5.87
N THR A 45 -1.74 -7.55 5.02
CA THR A 45 -1.82 -7.41 3.55
C THR A 45 -3.09 -8.11 3.02
N GLY A 46 -3.70 -8.96 3.84
CA GLY A 46 -4.78 -9.88 3.45
C GLY A 46 -4.27 -11.15 2.80
N VAL A 47 -2.97 -11.40 2.83
CA VAL A 47 -2.31 -12.64 2.38
C VAL A 47 -1.59 -13.25 3.57
N GLN A 48 -2.23 -14.20 4.24
CA GLN A 48 -1.80 -14.75 5.53
C GLN A 48 -0.31 -15.12 5.59
N VAL A 49 0.20 -15.82 4.59
CA VAL A 49 1.61 -16.22 4.56
C VAL A 49 2.57 -15.03 4.49
N VAL A 50 2.16 -13.95 3.80
CA VAL A 50 2.95 -12.70 3.74
C VAL A 50 2.92 -12.04 5.11
N ASP A 51 1.74 -11.99 5.73
CA ASP A 51 1.55 -11.37 7.03
C ASP A 51 2.33 -12.11 8.13
N ASP A 52 2.33 -13.44 8.13
CA ASP A 52 3.12 -14.27 9.03
C ASP A 52 4.62 -14.02 8.87
N ARG A 53 5.12 -13.98 7.61
CA ARG A 53 6.54 -13.71 7.32
C ARG A 53 6.95 -12.29 7.66
N LEU A 54 6.01 -11.33 7.63
CA LEU A 54 6.24 -9.93 8.01
C LEU A 54 5.95 -9.66 9.50
N ASN A 55 5.70 -10.68 10.32
CA ASN A 55 5.36 -10.54 11.75
C ASN A 55 4.11 -9.65 11.98
N GLY A 56 3.04 -9.95 11.26
CA GLY A 56 1.73 -9.28 11.40
C GLY A 56 1.49 -8.17 10.36
N GLY A 57 2.15 -8.24 9.20
CA GLY A 57 1.86 -7.37 8.07
C GLY A 57 2.73 -6.13 7.96
N VAL A 58 2.21 -5.10 7.30
CA VAL A 58 2.91 -3.86 6.94
C VAL A 58 2.80 -2.81 8.05
N PRO A 59 3.89 -2.15 8.47
CA PRO A 59 3.81 -1.04 9.42
C PRO A 59 2.97 0.12 8.88
N THR A 60 2.13 0.71 9.72
CA THR A 60 1.38 1.93 9.36
C THR A 60 2.32 3.08 9.00
N GLY A 61 1.88 3.94 8.08
CA GLY A 61 2.68 5.07 7.61
C GLY A 61 3.70 4.70 6.54
N SER A 62 3.68 3.45 6.02
CA SER A 62 4.64 2.98 5.01
C SER A 62 4.21 3.30 3.58
N LEU A 63 5.21 3.51 2.73
CA LEU A 63 5.09 3.37 1.29
C LEU A 63 5.52 1.95 0.89
N VAL A 64 4.64 1.21 0.22
CA VAL A 64 4.87 -0.15 -0.26
C VAL A 64 4.89 -0.14 -1.79
N ALA A 65 6.02 -0.43 -2.41
CA ALA A 65 6.08 -0.64 -3.85
C ALA A 65 5.79 -2.11 -4.18
N ILE A 66 4.88 -2.36 -5.12
CA ILE A 66 4.61 -3.69 -5.68
C ILE A 66 5.06 -3.67 -7.12
N VAL A 67 6.19 -4.30 -7.40
CA VAL A 67 6.80 -4.38 -8.73
C VAL A 67 6.43 -5.72 -9.37
N ALA A 68 5.73 -5.69 -10.48
CA ALA A 68 5.22 -6.90 -11.11
C ALA A 68 5.19 -6.80 -12.64
N PRO A 69 5.42 -7.89 -13.37
CA PRO A 69 5.07 -7.95 -14.79
C PRO A 69 3.55 -7.76 -14.97
N PRO A 70 3.09 -7.00 -15.98
CA PRO A 70 1.67 -6.71 -16.17
C PRO A 70 0.74 -7.93 -16.29
N GLN A 71 1.31 -9.10 -16.65
CA GLN A 71 0.56 -10.34 -16.86
C GLN A 71 0.49 -11.24 -15.63
N THR A 72 0.80 -10.74 -14.42
CA THR A 72 0.86 -11.56 -13.19
C THR A 72 -0.38 -11.50 -12.32
N GLN A 73 -1.43 -10.80 -12.71
CA GLN A 73 -2.61 -10.54 -11.88
C GLN A 73 -2.25 -9.92 -10.51
N SER A 74 -1.20 -9.12 -10.48
CA SER A 74 -0.70 -8.47 -9.27
C SER A 74 -1.70 -7.52 -8.62
N GLU A 75 -2.73 -7.09 -9.36
CA GLU A 75 -3.85 -6.31 -8.84
C GLU A 75 -4.61 -7.01 -7.71
N LEU A 76 -4.58 -8.36 -7.64
CA LEU A 76 -5.20 -9.09 -6.55
C LEU A 76 -4.60 -8.74 -5.18
N LEU A 77 -3.28 -8.46 -5.12
CA LEU A 77 -2.64 -7.97 -3.90
C LEU A 77 -3.18 -6.61 -3.49
N LEU A 78 -3.43 -5.73 -4.46
CA LEU A 78 -4.02 -4.40 -4.21
C LEU A 78 -5.45 -4.54 -3.71
N TYR A 79 -6.22 -5.45 -4.28
CA TYR A 79 -7.61 -5.72 -3.89
C TYR A 79 -7.66 -6.24 -2.45
N ARG A 80 -6.79 -7.17 -2.08
CA ARG A 80 -6.68 -7.64 -0.70
C ARG A 80 -6.31 -6.52 0.26
N ALA A 81 -5.40 -5.64 -0.13
CA ALA A 81 -5.01 -4.50 0.70
C ALA A 81 -6.16 -3.52 0.95
N THR A 82 -7.05 -3.30 -0.04
CA THR A 82 -8.24 -2.44 0.14
C THR A 82 -9.34 -3.09 0.98
N ALA A 83 -9.36 -4.42 1.11
CA ALA A 83 -10.30 -5.14 1.94
C ALA A 83 -9.97 -5.10 3.44
N GLN A 84 -8.70 -4.83 3.82
CA GLN A 84 -8.26 -4.88 5.22
C GLN A 84 -8.73 -3.66 6.04
N ARG A 85 -9.05 -2.55 5.37
CA ARG A 85 -9.63 -1.33 5.96
C ARG A 85 -10.20 -0.45 4.84
N ASP A 86 -10.71 0.73 5.21
CA ASP A 86 -11.17 1.69 4.20
C ASP A 86 -10.11 1.88 3.12
N GLY A 87 -10.51 1.76 1.87
CA GLY A 87 -9.62 1.83 0.72
C GLY A 87 -9.85 3.07 -0.13
N PHE A 88 -8.77 3.62 -0.65
CA PHE A 88 -8.79 4.63 -1.70
C PHE A 88 -7.98 4.13 -2.90
N TYR A 89 -8.65 3.92 -4.04
CA TYR A 89 -8.03 3.38 -5.24
C TYR A 89 -7.90 4.47 -6.31
N LEU A 90 -6.69 4.95 -6.54
CA LEU A 90 -6.36 5.90 -7.59
C LEU A 90 -5.85 5.14 -8.82
N SER A 91 -6.63 5.11 -9.87
CA SER A 91 -6.20 4.57 -11.16
C SER A 91 -5.57 5.66 -12.02
N THR A 92 -4.50 5.32 -12.75
CA THR A 92 -3.83 6.20 -13.72
C THR A 92 -3.93 5.70 -15.16
N LEU A 93 -4.42 4.46 -15.35
CA LEU A 93 -4.57 3.85 -16.69
C LEU A 93 -6.02 3.64 -17.08
N ARG A 94 -6.85 3.23 -16.13
CA ARG A 94 -8.26 2.90 -16.38
C ARG A 94 -9.15 3.95 -15.74
N ASN A 95 -10.15 4.44 -16.46
CA ASN A 95 -11.14 5.33 -15.86
C ASN A 95 -11.95 4.62 -14.78
N GLU A 96 -12.60 5.42 -13.93
CA GLU A 96 -13.35 4.94 -12.76
C GLU A 96 -14.37 3.86 -13.10
N ALA A 97 -15.13 4.02 -14.19
CA ALA A 97 -16.14 3.05 -14.60
C ALA A 97 -15.54 1.69 -14.97
N ASN A 98 -14.35 1.68 -15.61
CA ASN A 98 -13.66 0.45 -15.96
C ASN A 98 -13.03 -0.23 -14.75
N VAL A 99 -12.54 0.53 -13.76
CA VAL A 99 -12.05 -0.03 -12.49
C VAL A 99 -13.21 -0.66 -11.72
N LYS A 100 -14.32 0.05 -11.53
CA LYS A 100 -15.50 -0.48 -10.84
C LYS A 100 -16.03 -1.74 -11.50
N ARG A 101 -16.09 -1.77 -12.85
CA ARG A 101 -16.48 -2.99 -13.59
C ARG A 101 -15.52 -4.15 -13.38
N ALA A 102 -14.22 -3.88 -13.21
CA ALA A 102 -13.25 -4.92 -12.90
C ALA A 102 -13.47 -5.45 -11.47
N PHE A 103 -13.78 -4.59 -10.53
CA PHE A 103 -14.15 -4.95 -9.16
C PHE A 103 -15.41 -5.84 -9.13
N ASP A 104 -16.47 -5.45 -9.85
CA ASP A 104 -17.73 -6.21 -9.92
C ASP A 104 -17.56 -7.63 -10.51
N ARG A 105 -16.47 -7.87 -11.23
CA ARG A 105 -16.14 -9.17 -11.85
C ARG A 105 -15.13 -9.99 -11.07
N SER A 106 -14.55 -9.42 -10.05
CA SER A 106 -13.56 -10.10 -9.23
C SER A 106 -14.25 -10.87 -8.11
N ASP A 107 -13.84 -12.12 -7.93
CA ASP A 107 -14.26 -12.93 -6.78
C ASP A 107 -13.43 -12.60 -5.52
N ALA A 108 -12.42 -11.72 -5.64
CA ALA A 108 -11.61 -11.28 -4.52
C ALA A 108 -12.43 -10.35 -3.61
N ASP A 109 -12.22 -10.48 -2.30
CA ASP A 109 -12.71 -9.49 -1.35
C ASP A 109 -11.96 -8.17 -1.56
N LEU A 110 -12.71 -7.11 -1.83
CA LEU A 110 -12.20 -5.77 -2.15
C LEU A 110 -12.53 -4.74 -1.08
N GLY A 111 -13.41 -5.10 -0.14
CA GLY A 111 -14.06 -4.11 0.68
C GLY A 111 -14.92 -3.16 -0.18
N ASN A 112 -14.93 -1.88 0.15
CA ASN A 112 -15.66 -0.85 -0.61
C ASN A 112 -14.77 0.38 -0.85
N PRO A 113 -13.68 0.28 -1.63
CA PRO A 113 -12.75 1.39 -1.81
C PRO A 113 -13.40 2.53 -2.61
N MET A 114 -13.09 3.76 -2.20
CA MET A 114 -13.36 4.93 -3.04
C MET A 114 -12.45 4.87 -4.27
N VAL A 115 -13.02 4.99 -5.46
CA VAL A 115 -12.26 4.95 -6.72
C VAL A 115 -12.18 6.33 -7.32
N ALA A 116 -10.98 6.73 -7.75
CA ALA A 116 -10.73 7.94 -8.52
C ALA A 116 -9.84 7.64 -9.73
N TYR A 117 -9.93 8.50 -10.74
CA TYR A 117 -9.09 8.42 -11.93
C TYR A 117 -8.24 9.69 -12.07
N ALA A 118 -6.93 9.50 -12.15
CA ALA A 118 -5.99 10.55 -12.47
C ALA A 118 -5.77 10.59 -13.99
N GLU A 119 -6.35 11.57 -14.65
CA GLU A 119 -6.18 11.76 -16.10
C GLU A 119 -4.72 12.02 -16.50
N PRO A 120 -4.30 11.62 -17.69
CA PRO A 120 -2.96 11.95 -18.18
C PRO A 120 -2.71 13.46 -18.15
N GLY A 121 -1.60 13.85 -17.50
CA GLY A 121 -1.20 15.26 -17.42
C GLY A 121 -1.81 16.05 -16.24
N ILE A 122 -2.71 15.47 -15.44
CA ILE A 122 -3.22 16.12 -14.22
C ILE A 122 -2.05 16.53 -13.30
N PRO A 123 -2.02 17.76 -12.75
CA PRO A 123 -0.97 18.20 -11.84
C PRO A 123 -0.85 17.30 -10.59
N PHE A 124 0.37 17.14 -10.08
CA PHE A 124 0.58 16.36 -8.85
C PHE A 124 -0.13 16.95 -7.63
N GLU A 125 -0.32 18.27 -7.61
CA GLU A 125 -1.06 18.97 -6.56
C GLU A 125 -2.53 18.51 -6.52
N GLU A 126 -3.17 18.42 -7.69
CA GLU A 126 -4.56 17.96 -7.80
C GLU A 126 -4.70 16.48 -7.40
N ILE A 127 -3.71 15.63 -7.77
CA ILE A 127 -3.66 14.25 -7.30
C ILE A 127 -3.56 14.23 -5.76
N GLY A 128 -2.72 15.07 -5.18
CA GLY A 128 -2.57 15.22 -3.75
C GLY A 128 -3.86 15.63 -3.05
N ASP A 129 -4.62 16.56 -3.62
CA ASP A 129 -5.91 17.02 -3.10
C ASP A 129 -6.97 15.91 -3.15
N VAL A 130 -6.97 15.12 -4.23
CA VAL A 130 -7.86 13.95 -4.36
C VAL A 130 -7.53 12.90 -3.30
N LEU A 131 -6.25 12.57 -3.12
CA LEU A 131 -5.79 11.63 -2.11
C LEU A 131 -6.05 12.12 -0.68
N GLY A 132 -5.99 13.43 -0.45
CA GLY A 132 -6.31 14.06 0.83
C GLY A 132 -7.75 13.85 1.31
N ARG A 133 -8.65 13.38 0.43
CA ARG A 133 -10.05 13.04 0.77
C ARG A 133 -10.20 11.62 1.31
N SER A 134 -9.16 10.80 1.29
CA SER A 134 -9.25 9.39 1.70
C SER A 134 -9.50 9.16 3.20
N GLY A 135 -9.28 10.17 4.04
CA GLY A 135 -9.51 10.06 5.49
C GLY A 135 -8.30 9.51 6.26
N THR A 136 -8.55 9.17 7.53
CA THR A 136 -7.55 8.55 8.41
C THR A 136 -7.64 7.03 8.31
N GLU A 137 -6.54 6.34 8.63
CA GLU A 137 -6.46 4.87 8.66
C GLU A 137 -6.86 4.19 7.35
N THR A 138 -6.70 4.88 6.22
CA THR A 138 -7.08 4.40 4.88
C THR A 138 -5.88 3.79 4.17
N ASN A 139 -6.09 2.66 3.48
CA ASN A 139 -5.13 2.12 2.54
C ASN A 139 -5.30 2.81 1.18
N ILE A 140 -4.24 3.47 0.73
CA ILE A 140 -4.21 4.17 -0.57
C ILE A 140 -3.53 3.24 -1.58
N VAL A 141 -4.15 3.04 -2.71
CA VAL A 141 -3.58 2.32 -3.87
C VAL A 141 -3.38 3.31 -5.01
N VAL A 142 -2.21 3.31 -5.62
CA VAL A 142 -1.91 4.02 -6.88
C VAL A 142 -1.63 2.98 -7.97
N ASP A 143 -2.58 2.79 -8.87
CA ASP A 143 -2.53 1.77 -9.94
C ASP A 143 -2.61 2.42 -11.34
N THR A 144 -1.51 2.56 -12.04
CA THR A 144 -0.11 2.24 -11.73
C THR A 144 0.71 3.50 -11.52
N THR A 145 1.90 3.38 -10.91
CA THR A 145 2.82 4.53 -10.81
C THR A 145 3.52 4.86 -12.13
N ASN A 146 3.57 3.93 -13.07
CA ASN A 146 4.34 4.08 -14.33
C ASN A 146 4.05 5.36 -15.09
N THR A 147 2.81 5.83 -15.13
CA THR A 147 2.43 7.08 -15.79
C THR A 147 2.96 8.31 -15.06
N LEU A 148 3.05 8.23 -13.73
CA LEU A 148 3.57 9.30 -12.88
C LEU A 148 5.10 9.32 -12.89
N GLU A 149 5.73 8.15 -12.88
CA GLU A 149 7.18 7.94 -12.93
C GLU A 149 7.83 8.43 -14.25
N ARG A 150 7.03 8.56 -15.32
CA ARG A 150 7.50 9.10 -16.62
C ARG A 150 7.52 10.61 -16.67
N ARG A 151 7.04 11.27 -15.64
CA ARG A 151 6.98 12.72 -15.52
C ARG A 151 8.30 13.26 -14.95
N ASP A 152 8.36 14.55 -14.70
CA ASP A 152 9.53 15.19 -14.10
C ASP A 152 9.90 14.52 -12.76
N PRO A 153 11.15 14.02 -12.59
CA PRO A 153 11.55 13.24 -11.42
C PRO A 153 11.50 14.05 -10.12
N ASP A 154 11.81 15.33 -10.14
CA ASP A 154 11.82 16.17 -8.93
C ASP A 154 10.40 16.43 -8.45
N GLN A 155 9.47 16.68 -9.36
CA GLN A 155 8.06 16.83 -9.05
C GLN A 155 7.46 15.51 -8.54
N TYR A 156 7.84 14.40 -9.15
CA TYR A 156 7.42 13.07 -8.71
C TYR A 156 7.95 12.74 -7.31
N GLN A 157 9.22 13.03 -7.04
CA GLN A 157 9.80 12.87 -5.70
C GLN A 157 9.08 13.75 -4.66
N ALA A 158 8.78 15.00 -5.01
CA ALA A 158 8.01 15.88 -4.13
C ALA A 158 6.60 15.34 -3.84
N PHE A 159 5.93 14.77 -4.85
CA PHE A 159 4.64 14.10 -4.70
C PHE A 159 4.74 12.90 -3.74
N LEU A 160 5.72 12.00 -3.92
CA LEU A 160 5.92 10.86 -3.03
C LEU A 160 6.23 11.28 -1.58
N ASN A 161 6.99 12.35 -1.38
CA ASN A 161 7.25 12.91 -0.04
C ASN A 161 5.95 13.41 0.62
N LYS A 162 5.08 14.08 -0.13
CA LYS A 162 3.76 14.52 0.36
C LYS A 162 2.89 13.33 0.71
N LEU A 163 2.82 12.32 -0.16
CA LEU A 163 2.07 11.09 0.06
C LEU A 163 2.58 10.33 1.30
N HIS A 164 3.89 10.18 1.45
CA HIS A 164 4.49 9.53 2.61
C HIS A 164 4.18 10.28 3.91
N THR A 165 4.29 11.61 3.89
CA THR A 165 3.92 12.46 5.03
C THR A 165 2.45 12.29 5.38
N TYR A 166 1.58 12.20 4.38
CA TYR A 166 0.15 12.00 4.57
C TYR A 166 -0.15 10.67 5.25
N VAL A 167 0.31 9.53 4.71
CA VAL A 167 0.03 8.21 5.30
C VAL A 167 0.62 8.05 6.69
N ARG A 168 1.76 8.68 6.99
CA ARG A 168 2.34 8.69 8.34
C ARG A 168 1.46 9.47 9.33
N ARG A 169 0.88 10.58 8.92
CA ARG A 169 -0.01 11.39 9.76
C ARG A 169 -1.35 10.74 10.00
N THR A 170 -1.84 9.99 9.03
CA THR A 170 -3.17 9.36 9.05
C THR A 170 -3.13 7.89 9.46
N ALA A 171 -1.96 7.34 9.82
CA ALA A 171 -1.74 5.93 10.10
C ALA A 171 -2.24 4.99 8.97
N GLY A 172 -2.24 5.47 7.73
CA GLY A 172 -2.56 4.72 6.52
C GLY A 172 -1.35 3.95 5.98
N ILE A 173 -1.53 3.32 4.82
CA ILE A 173 -0.47 2.72 4.00
C ILE A 173 -0.71 3.16 2.56
N ALA A 174 0.35 3.47 1.81
CA ALA A 174 0.24 3.68 0.37
C ALA A 174 0.90 2.53 -0.40
N TYR A 175 0.13 1.84 -1.21
CA TYR A 175 0.57 0.80 -2.13
C TYR A 175 0.78 1.41 -3.51
N LEU A 176 2.01 1.34 -4.00
CA LEU A 176 2.45 1.87 -5.28
C LEU A 176 2.63 0.71 -6.26
N HIS A 177 1.67 0.53 -7.17
CA HIS A 177 1.73 -0.53 -8.17
C HIS A 177 2.63 -0.13 -9.33
N CYS A 178 3.70 -0.88 -9.52
CA CYS A 178 4.76 -0.62 -10.47
C CYS A 178 4.82 -1.75 -11.51
N HIS A 179 4.32 -1.52 -12.72
CA HIS A 179 4.51 -2.50 -13.78
C HIS A 179 5.97 -2.55 -14.23
N ARG A 180 6.55 -3.75 -14.22
CA ARG A 180 7.87 -4.01 -14.81
C ARG A 180 7.72 -4.03 -16.33
N THR A 181 8.41 -3.16 -17.01
CA THR A 181 8.36 -3.00 -18.45
C THR A 181 9.78 -3.11 -19.05
N ALA A 182 9.89 -3.39 -20.37
CA ALA A 182 11.19 -3.49 -21.02
C ALA A 182 12.01 -2.19 -20.95
N SER A 183 11.34 -1.04 -20.86
CA SER A 183 11.95 0.26 -20.62
C SER A 183 11.38 0.84 -19.33
N GLU A 184 12.14 0.73 -18.24
CA GLU A 184 11.75 1.29 -16.95
C GLU A 184 11.63 2.81 -17.02
N PRO A 185 10.60 3.41 -16.41
CA PRO A 185 10.47 4.85 -16.33
C PRO A 185 11.56 5.45 -15.42
N ALA A 186 12.01 6.66 -15.73
CA ALA A 186 13.09 7.34 -14.99
C ALA A 186 12.78 7.51 -13.48
N GLY A 187 11.51 7.70 -13.12
CA GLY A 187 11.09 7.83 -11.73
C GLY A 187 11.07 6.51 -10.93
N ARG A 188 11.32 5.34 -11.56
CA ARG A 188 11.30 4.05 -10.86
C ARG A 188 12.33 3.98 -9.73
N GLU A 189 13.53 4.48 -9.95
CA GLU A 189 14.57 4.53 -8.92
C GLU A 189 14.12 5.38 -7.72
N VAL A 190 13.40 6.48 -7.97
CA VAL A 190 12.83 7.32 -6.92
C VAL A 190 11.78 6.54 -6.13
N THR A 191 10.86 5.83 -6.82
CA THR A 191 9.85 4.98 -6.16
C THR A 191 10.51 3.95 -5.25
N LEU A 192 11.45 3.16 -5.77
CA LEU A 192 12.13 2.10 -5.01
C LEU A 192 13.01 2.67 -3.90
N GLY A 193 13.66 3.81 -4.14
CA GLY A 193 14.46 4.50 -3.13
C GLY A 193 13.62 4.97 -1.94
N MET A 194 12.43 5.53 -2.21
CA MET A 194 11.53 6.07 -1.20
C MET A 194 10.66 5.03 -0.50
N ALA A 195 10.29 3.94 -1.19
CA ALA A 195 9.50 2.88 -0.59
C ALA A 195 10.15 2.33 0.69
N ASP A 196 9.34 2.06 1.71
CA ASP A 196 9.77 1.40 2.94
C ASP A 196 9.83 -0.11 2.76
N ILE A 197 8.90 -0.64 1.96
CA ILE A 197 8.82 -2.06 1.61
C ILE A 197 8.75 -2.18 0.09
N VAL A 198 9.46 -3.16 -0.45
CA VAL A 198 9.39 -3.51 -1.87
C VAL A 198 9.02 -4.98 -2.00
N PHE A 199 7.86 -5.21 -2.59
CA PHE A 199 7.38 -6.51 -3.04
C PHE A 199 7.68 -6.66 -4.53
N GLU A 200 8.36 -7.73 -4.90
CA GLU A 200 8.62 -8.05 -6.30
C GLU A 200 7.95 -9.36 -6.66
N LEU A 201 7.11 -9.32 -7.69
CA LEU A 201 6.53 -10.52 -8.27
C LEU A 201 7.37 -10.97 -9.45
N GLU A 202 7.68 -12.27 -9.45
CA GLU A 202 8.35 -12.95 -10.55
C GLU A 202 7.47 -14.09 -11.05
N ARG A 203 7.40 -14.22 -12.36
CA ARG A 203 6.72 -15.35 -13.00
C ARG A 203 7.78 -16.31 -13.54
N VAL A 204 7.79 -17.52 -13.03
CA VAL A 204 8.70 -18.57 -13.41
C VAL A 204 7.90 -19.64 -14.17
N VAL A 205 8.41 -20.07 -15.31
CA VAL A 205 7.83 -21.20 -16.06
C VAL A 205 8.77 -22.37 -15.89
N ASP A 206 8.29 -23.42 -15.23
CA ASP A 206 9.03 -24.66 -15.00
C ASP A 206 8.26 -25.83 -15.67
N GLY A 207 8.76 -26.27 -16.80
CA GLY A 207 8.09 -27.28 -17.63
C GLY A 207 6.70 -26.81 -18.08
N SER A 208 5.64 -27.44 -17.57
CA SER A 208 4.23 -27.12 -17.86
C SER A 208 3.58 -26.23 -16.78
N GLU A 209 4.28 -25.93 -15.73
CA GLU A 209 3.76 -25.15 -14.58
C GLU A 209 4.18 -23.70 -14.66
N ILE A 210 3.27 -22.81 -14.25
CA ILE A 210 3.53 -21.38 -14.12
C ILE A 210 3.47 -21.07 -12.64
N GLU A 211 4.58 -20.63 -12.08
CA GLU A 211 4.72 -20.26 -10.68
C GLU A 211 4.88 -18.75 -10.55
N THR A 212 4.14 -18.13 -9.64
CA THR A 212 4.37 -16.75 -9.26
C THR A 212 5.09 -16.71 -7.91
N ARG A 213 6.21 -16.03 -7.86
CA ARG A 213 7.02 -15.84 -6.64
C ARG A 213 6.95 -14.40 -6.18
N LEU A 214 6.67 -14.21 -4.89
CA LEU A 214 6.75 -12.91 -4.23
C LEU A 214 8.06 -12.84 -3.44
N LEU A 215 8.89 -11.85 -3.76
CA LEU A 215 10.09 -11.51 -3.03
C LEU A 215 9.83 -10.25 -2.22
N VAL A 216 10.34 -10.18 -0.98
CA VAL A 216 10.40 -8.96 -0.18
C VAL A 216 11.84 -8.48 -0.20
N SER A 217 12.19 -7.75 -1.26
CA SER A 217 13.57 -7.31 -1.52
C SER A 217 14.03 -6.15 -0.63
N LYS A 218 13.08 -5.42 -0.05
CA LYS A 218 13.34 -4.32 0.89
C LYS A 218 12.29 -4.31 1.99
N PHE A 219 12.76 -4.16 3.24
CA PHE A 219 11.89 -3.93 4.39
C PHE A 219 12.59 -2.98 5.37
N ARG A 220 12.31 -1.68 5.26
CA ARG A 220 12.88 -0.67 6.14
C ARG A 220 12.26 -0.77 7.54
N GLY A 221 13.10 -0.95 8.55
CA GLY A 221 12.65 -1.15 9.94
C GLY A 221 12.14 -2.56 10.27
N GLY A 222 12.36 -3.53 9.38
CA GLY A 222 12.10 -4.94 9.57
C GLY A 222 13.22 -5.81 9.01
N THR A 223 12.96 -7.12 8.92
CA THR A 223 13.88 -8.08 8.29
C THR A 223 13.36 -8.41 6.90
N ALA A 224 14.17 -8.15 5.87
CA ALA A 224 13.87 -8.59 4.51
C ALA A 224 13.86 -10.12 4.46
N LEU A 225 12.99 -10.69 3.63
CA LEU A 225 12.92 -12.13 3.49
C LEU A 225 14.04 -12.64 2.60
N THR A 226 14.66 -13.75 2.99
CA THR A 226 15.73 -14.40 2.22
C THR A 226 15.19 -15.45 1.24
N GLU A 227 13.93 -15.84 1.42
CA GLU A 227 13.27 -16.86 0.60
C GLU A 227 12.03 -16.28 -0.06
N PRO A 228 11.77 -16.57 -1.35
CA PRO A 228 10.55 -16.17 -2.01
C PRO A 228 9.35 -16.92 -1.45
N ILE A 229 8.19 -16.26 -1.48
CA ILE A 229 6.90 -16.87 -1.17
C ILE A 229 6.24 -17.28 -2.48
N LYS A 230 5.85 -18.54 -2.60
CA LYS A 230 5.13 -19.05 -3.76
C LYS A 230 3.65 -18.68 -3.64
N LEU A 231 3.12 -18.01 -4.65
CA LEU A 231 1.74 -17.58 -4.73
C LEU A 231 1.08 -18.18 -5.97
N GLU A 232 -0.13 -18.65 -5.82
CA GLU A 232 -1.05 -18.93 -6.90
C GLU A 232 -2.01 -17.74 -7.04
N LEU A 233 -1.86 -16.99 -8.13
CA LEU A 233 -2.69 -15.83 -8.47
C LEU A 233 -3.63 -16.20 -9.62
N THR A 234 -4.84 -16.61 -9.27
CA THR A 234 -5.89 -16.98 -10.24
C THR A 234 -7.08 -16.04 -10.12
N ASP A 235 -8.18 -16.48 -9.55
CA ASP A 235 -9.34 -15.72 -9.10
C ASP A 235 -9.18 -15.18 -7.68
N SER A 236 -8.28 -15.81 -6.94
CA SER A 236 -7.93 -15.50 -5.55
C SER A 236 -6.42 -15.65 -5.35
N ILE A 237 -5.94 -15.30 -4.16
CA ILE A 237 -4.55 -15.50 -3.76
C ILE A 237 -4.50 -16.74 -2.88
N ARG A 238 -3.74 -17.74 -3.31
CA ARG A 238 -3.43 -18.95 -2.54
C ARG A 238 -1.93 -19.12 -2.39
N VAL A 239 -1.52 -19.87 -1.39
CA VAL A 239 -0.13 -20.28 -1.19
C VAL A 239 0.04 -21.68 -1.75
N ASP A 240 1.00 -21.85 -2.63
CA ASP A 240 1.37 -23.18 -3.11
C ASP A 240 2.23 -23.87 -2.05
N THR A 241 1.63 -24.81 -1.32
CA THR A 241 2.30 -25.64 -0.30
C THR A 241 2.77 -26.98 -0.85
N SER A 242 2.67 -27.23 -2.16
CA SER A 242 2.77 -28.57 -2.74
C SER A 242 4.19 -29.16 -2.80
N ARG A 243 5.26 -28.42 -2.43
CA ARG A 243 6.66 -28.86 -2.60
C ARG A 243 7.60 -28.73 -1.39
N ASP A 244 7.10 -28.54 -0.19
CA ASP A 244 7.96 -28.56 1.01
C ASP A 244 8.21 -29.97 1.59
N LEU A 245 7.93 -31.03 0.80
CA LEU A 245 8.18 -32.43 1.17
C LEU A 245 9.22 -33.06 0.23
N ALA A 246 10.46 -32.61 0.30
CA ALA A 246 11.60 -33.31 -0.29
C ALA A 246 12.80 -33.28 0.64
#